data_9d8e1a8efd2a47d033bc043607f13789
#
_entry.id   9d8e1a8efd2a47d033bc043607f13789
#
_cell.length_a   1.000
_cell.length_b   1.000
_cell.length_c   1.000
_cell.angle_alpha   90.00
_cell.angle_beta   90.00
_cell.angle_gamma   90.00
#
_symmetry.space_group_name_H-M   'P 1'
#
loop_
_entity.id
_entity.type
_entity.pdbx_description
1 polymer ?
#
loop_
_entity_poly.entity_id
_entity_poly.type
_entity_poly.pdbx_seq_one_letter_code
_entity_poly.pdbx_strand_id
1 'polypeptide(L)'
;MTNPFEPLSVTEIENAVSLFRSAHTDNAYFSSCGLLEPEKTSVKAGIEIPRIVRLLGVDSQADGGFFADVDVTSGDVARITRLEAAAQGPYGFAELGLAVQLTKTNSEWLTAVKARGIACETKEELELIQIDPWPAGGYAIDAVAEGHRAVRCIAFLKEDETDNGYARLIHGLIAHVDLTTAQVVHIEDNGVVPIPPDSGRFDAAHQHKTRDDLKELDITQKDGPSFEVDGY
;
A
#
# COMPACT_ATOMS: atom_id res chain seq x y z
N MET A 1 -6.39 -33.96 10.39
CA MET A 1 -6.56 -33.14 9.18
C MET A 1 -6.17 -31.74 9.58
N THR A 2 -5.34 -31.07 8.80
CA THR A 2 -5.01 -29.66 9.00
C THR A 2 -6.29 -28.85 8.72
N ASN A 3 -6.57 -27.84 9.56
CA ASN A 3 -7.70 -26.94 9.34
C ASN A 3 -7.55 -26.24 7.98
N PRO A 4 -8.50 -26.38 7.03
CA PRO A 4 -8.37 -25.77 5.71
C PRO A 4 -8.40 -24.24 5.72
N PHE A 5 -8.83 -23.63 6.82
CA PHE A 5 -8.88 -22.18 7.02
C PHE A 5 -7.68 -21.63 7.81
N GLU A 6 -6.70 -22.50 8.15
CA GLU A 6 -5.51 -22.06 8.87
C GLU A 6 -4.75 -20.99 8.06
N PRO A 7 -4.25 -19.91 8.69
CA PRO A 7 -3.44 -18.91 8.00
C PRO A 7 -2.28 -19.55 7.26
N LEU A 8 -1.85 -18.90 6.18
CA LEU A 8 -0.68 -19.36 5.42
C LEU A 8 0.59 -19.26 6.28
N SER A 9 1.40 -20.29 6.24
CA SER A 9 2.76 -20.25 6.76
C SER A 9 3.69 -19.46 5.84
N VAL A 10 4.80 -18.96 6.38
CA VAL A 10 5.86 -18.29 5.59
C VAL A 10 6.33 -19.19 4.45
N THR A 11 6.53 -20.48 4.71
CA THR A 11 6.98 -21.46 3.69
C THR A 11 5.98 -21.61 2.56
N GLU A 12 4.66 -21.61 2.84
CA GLU A 12 3.64 -21.68 1.78
C GLU A 12 3.64 -20.42 0.90
N ILE A 13 3.84 -19.24 1.52
CA ILE A 13 3.95 -17.97 0.79
C ILE A 13 5.19 -17.98 -0.12
N GLU A 14 6.35 -18.34 0.41
CA GLU A 14 7.62 -18.41 -0.33
C GLU A 14 7.54 -19.42 -1.47
N ASN A 15 6.97 -20.59 -1.23
CA ASN A 15 6.76 -21.62 -2.24
C ASN A 15 5.85 -21.15 -3.37
N ALA A 16 4.71 -20.52 -3.04
CA ALA A 16 3.78 -20.00 -4.03
C ALA A 16 4.43 -18.95 -4.94
N VAL A 17 5.18 -18.02 -4.35
CA VAL A 17 5.91 -16.98 -5.10
C VAL A 17 6.98 -17.61 -6.00
N SER A 18 7.73 -18.59 -5.49
CA SER A 18 8.78 -19.30 -6.23
C SER A 18 8.21 -20.09 -7.41
N LEU A 19 7.12 -20.83 -7.19
CA LEU A 19 6.42 -21.59 -8.23
C LEU A 19 5.90 -20.67 -9.34
N PHE A 20 5.26 -19.56 -8.96
CA PHE A 20 4.78 -18.59 -9.93
C PHE A 20 5.92 -18.02 -10.78
N ARG A 21 7.00 -17.55 -10.15
CA ARG A 21 8.16 -16.98 -10.85
C ARG A 21 8.81 -17.97 -11.80
N SER A 22 9.01 -19.20 -11.35
CA SER A 22 9.60 -20.25 -12.19
C SER A 22 8.77 -20.61 -13.41
N ALA A 23 7.43 -20.49 -13.31
CA ALA A 23 6.53 -20.85 -14.38
C ALA A 23 6.22 -19.69 -15.35
N HIS A 24 6.37 -18.42 -14.91
CA HIS A 24 5.87 -17.27 -15.67
C HIS A 24 6.88 -16.13 -15.84
N THR A 25 7.23 -15.40 -14.76
CA THR A 25 8.09 -14.22 -14.88
C THR A 25 8.72 -13.83 -13.54
N ASP A 26 9.98 -13.42 -13.59
CA ASP A 26 10.68 -12.85 -12.44
C ASP A 26 10.36 -11.36 -12.20
N ASN A 27 9.69 -10.70 -13.17
CA ASN A 27 9.43 -9.26 -13.12
C ASN A 27 8.14 -8.91 -12.36
N ALA A 28 7.39 -9.90 -11.92
CA ALA A 28 6.19 -9.67 -11.13
C ALA A 28 6.54 -9.29 -9.70
N TYR A 29 5.88 -8.24 -9.19
CA TYR A 29 5.79 -8.04 -7.76
C TYR A 29 4.37 -8.34 -7.27
N PHE A 30 4.27 -8.76 -6.02
CA PHE A 30 3.01 -9.16 -5.42
C PHE A 30 2.61 -8.13 -4.35
N SER A 31 1.42 -7.59 -4.50
CA SER A 31 0.84 -6.66 -3.53
C SER A 31 0.05 -7.37 -2.43
N SER A 32 -0.38 -8.60 -2.70
CA SER A 32 -1.09 -9.44 -1.75
C SER A 32 -0.81 -10.91 -2.00
N CYS A 33 -0.71 -11.65 -0.89
CA CYS A 33 -0.60 -13.09 -0.87
C CYS A 33 -1.53 -13.62 0.21
N GLY A 34 -2.54 -14.37 -0.16
CA GLY A 34 -3.57 -14.84 0.77
C GLY A 34 -4.04 -16.25 0.50
N LEU A 35 -4.59 -16.89 1.51
CA LEU A 35 -5.27 -18.17 1.33
C LEU A 35 -6.53 -17.95 0.47
N LEU A 36 -6.68 -18.73 -0.58
CA LEU A 36 -7.96 -18.87 -1.25
C LEU A 36 -8.82 -19.83 -0.43
N GLU A 37 -9.74 -19.26 0.33
CA GLU A 37 -10.62 -20.06 1.17
C GLU A 37 -11.42 -21.07 0.34
N PRO A 38 -11.50 -22.32 0.79
CA PRO A 38 -12.27 -23.33 0.12
C PRO A 38 -13.77 -23.09 0.22
N GLU A 39 -14.52 -23.64 -0.73
CA GLU A 39 -15.98 -23.61 -0.68
C GLU A 39 -16.49 -24.37 0.55
N LYS A 40 -17.34 -23.72 1.35
CA LYS A 40 -17.93 -24.30 2.59
C LYS A 40 -18.63 -25.63 2.35
N THR A 41 -19.25 -25.79 1.19
CA THR A 41 -19.91 -27.05 0.78
C THR A 41 -18.92 -28.20 0.64
N SER A 42 -17.75 -27.95 0.12
CA SER A 42 -16.67 -28.95 -0.03
C SER A 42 -16.10 -29.35 1.33
N VAL A 43 -15.90 -28.37 2.22
CA VAL A 43 -15.45 -28.61 3.61
C VAL A 43 -16.46 -29.49 4.34
N LYS A 44 -17.76 -29.16 4.29
CA LYS A 44 -18.84 -29.91 4.94
C LYS A 44 -18.99 -31.33 4.38
N ALA A 45 -18.69 -31.52 3.10
CA ALA A 45 -18.73 -32.82 2.46
C ALA A 45 -17.51 -33.70 2.77
N GLY A 46 -16.51 -33.18 3.48
CA GLY A 46 -15.27 -33.89 3.79
C GLY A 46 -14.43 -34.22 2.55
N ILE A 47 -14.57 -33.41 1.50
CA ILE A 47 -13.78 -33.56 0.26
C ILE A 47 -12.35 -33.12 0.54
N GLU A 48 -11.37 -33.83 0.00
CA GLU A 48 -9.98 -33.38 0.06
C GLU A 48 -9.83 -32.05 -0.68
N ILE A 49 -9.32 -31.05 0.03
CA ILE A 49 -9.24 -29.66 -0.45
C ILE A 49 -7.80 -29.31 -0.69
N PRO A 50 -7.45 -28.90 -1.94
CA PRO A 50 -6.11 -28.41 -2.22
C PRO A 50 -5.85 -27.10 -1.47
N ARG A 51 -4.60 -26.88 -1.06
CA ARG A 51 -4.17 -25.67 -0.39
C ARG A 51 -3.76 -24.64 -1.44
N ILE A 52 -4.62 -23.68 -1.71
CA ILE A 52 -4.43 -22.69 -2.77
C ILE A 52 -3.99 -21.34 -2.18
N VAL A 53 -2.88 -20.85 -2.67
CA VAL A 53 -2.41 -19.49 -2.38
C VAL A 53 -2.80 -18.59 -3.55
N ARG A 54 -3.55 -17.54 -3.28
CA ARG A 54 -3.87 -16.49 -4.25
C ARG A 54 -2.87 -15.36 -4.15
N LEU A 55 -2.17 -15.13 -5.24
CA LEU A 55 -1.27 -14.00 -5.43
C LEU A 55 -2.01 -12.91 -6.22
N LEU A 56 -1.99 -11.67 -5.72
CA LEU A 56 -2.39 -10.50 -6.49
C LEU A 56 -1.11 -9.72 -6.81
N GLY A 57 -0.87 -9.50 -8.08
CA GLY A 57 0.38 -8.89 -8.52
C GLY A 57 0.25 -8.02 -9.75
N VAL A 58 1.35 -7.38 -10.07
CA VAL A 58 1.56 -6.60 -11.28
C VAL A 58 2.84 -7.09 -11.93
N ASP A 59 2.80 -7.34 -13.23
CA ASP A 59 3.96 -7.62 -14.03
C ASP A 59 4.42 -6.31 -14.68
N SER A 60 5.62 -5.86 -14.38
CA SER A 60 6.16 -4.59 -14.89
C SER A 60 6.38 -4.59 -16.42
N GLN A 61 6.35 -5.75 -17.05
CA GLN A 61 6.52 -5.91 -18.50
C GLN A 61 5.22 -6.25 -19.24
N ALA A 62 4.12 -6.42 -18.50
CA ALA A 62 2.82 -6.71 -19.08
C ALA A 62 1.79 -5.69 -18.59
N ASP A 63 0.91 -5.27 -19.48
CA ASP A 63 -0.16 -4.35 -19.12
C ASP A 63 -1.09 -4.96 -18.07
N GLY A 64 -1.27 -4.24 -16.96
CA GLY A 64 -2.25 -4.55 -15.94
C GLY A 64 -1.80 -5.50 -14.83
N GLY A 65 -2.70 -5.69 -13.89
CA GLY A 65 -2.54 -6.62 -12.78
C GLY A 65 -3.02 -8.04 -13.12
N PHE A 66 -2.80 -8.96 -12.18
CA PHE A 66 -3.28 -10.33 -12.31
C PHE A 66 -3.60 -10.94 -10.94
N PHE A 67 -4.47 -11.95 -10.95
CA PHE A 67 -4.56 -12.94 -9.89
C PHE A 67 -3.91 -14.25 -10.36
N ALA A 68 -3.12 -14.88 -9.51
CA ALA A 68 -2.63 -16.22 -9.73
C ALA A 68 -3.02 -17.12 -8.55
N ASP A 69 -3.64 -18.24 -8.84
CA ASP A 69 -3.97 -19.28 -7.88
C ASP A 69 -2.91 -20.37 -7.97
N VAL A 70 -2.13 -20.54 -6.91
CA VAL A 70 -1.04 -21.51 -6.84
C VAL A 70 -1.41 -22.61 -5.86
N ASP A 71 -1.49 -23.82 -6.34
CA ASP A 71 -1.69 -25.01 -5.51
C ASP A 71 -0.35 -25.43 -4.90
N VAL A 72 -0.15 -25.12 -3.62
CA VAL A 72 1.08 -25.49 -2.91
C VAL A 72 1.11 -26.96 -2.49
N THR A 73 -0.02 -27.69 -2.63
CA THR A 73 -0.08 -29.13 -2.40
C THR A 73 0.48 -29.90 -3.59
N SER A 74 0.05 -29.56 -4.80
CA SER A 74 0.55 -30.18 -6.03
C SER A 74 1.84 -29.54 -6.55
N GLY A 75 2.11 -28.29 -6.17
CA GLY A 75 3.26 -27.52 -6.66
C GLY A 75 3.03 -26.87 -8.02
N ASP A 76 1.78 -26.60 -8.40
CA ASP A 76 1.41 -26.07 -9.71
C ASP A 76 0.73 -24.69 -9.62
N VAL A 77 0.90 -23.90 -10.69
CA VAL A 77 0.09 -22.69 -10.90
C VAL A 77 -1.22 -23.11 -11.56
N ALA A 78 -2.28 -23.20 -10.74
CA ALA A 78 -3.56 -23.73 -11.17
C ALA A 78 -4.31 -22.80 -12.12
N ARG A 79 -4.16 -21.47 -11.93
CA ARG A 79 -4.85 -20.48 -12.76
C ARG A 79 -4.15 -19.13 -12.71
N ILE A 80 -4.15 -18.42 -13.85
CA ILE A 80 -3.85 -16.99 -13.91
C ILE A 80 -5.02 -16.27 -14.55
N THR A 81 -5.48 -15.19 -13.91
CA THR A 81 -6.50 -14.30 -14.43
C THR A 81 -5.91 -12.91 -14.57
N ARG A 82 -5.77 -12.43 -15.80
CA ARG A 82 -5.37 -11.05 -16.08
C ARG A 82 -6.54 -10.12 -15.78
N LEU A 83 -6.23 -8.99 -15.15
CA LEU A 83 -7.18 -7.89 -14.97
C LEU A 83 -7.30 -7.10 -16.28
N GLU A 84 -8.44 -6.47 -16.49
CA GLU A 84 -8.60 -5.51 -17.60
C GLU A 84 -7.60 -4.34 -17.41
N ALA A 85 -7.14 -3.75 -18.50
CA ALA A 85 -6.14 -2.67 -18.48
C ALA A 85 -6.53 -1.48 -17.59
N ALA A 86 -7.85 -1.19 -17.49
CA ALA A 86 -8.38 -0.16 -16.61
C ALA A 86 -8.41 -0.57 -15.12
N ALA A 87 -8.33 -1.87 -14.82
CA ALA A 87 -8.34 -2.39 -13.46
C ALA A 87 -6.91 -2.55 -12.96
N GLN A 88 -6.39 -1.51 -12.35
CA GLN A 88 -5.05 -1.50 -11.81
C GLN A 88 -4.96 -2.30 -10.50
N GLY A 89 -3.92 -3.13 -10.36
CA GLY A 89 -3.60 -3.78 -9.10
C GLY A 89 -3.16 -2.76 -8.03
N PRO A 90 -3.20 -3.11 -6.73
CA PRO A 90 -2.70 -2.27 -5.66
C PRO A 90 -1.25 -1.85 -5.88
N TYR A 91 -0.87 -0.69 -5.34
CA TYR A 91 0.50 -0.19 -5.44
C TYR A 91 1.41 -0.90 -4.42
N GLY A 92 2.61 -1.24 -4.86
CA GLY A 92 3.65 -1.81 -4.00
C GLY A 92 4.51 -0.74 -3.34
N PHE A 93 5.17 -1.10 -2.23
CA PHE A 93 6.07 -0.18 -1.52
C PHE A 93 7.20 0.36 -2.42
N ALA A 94 7.72 -0.45 -3.33
CA ALA A 94 8.76 -0.01 -4.27
C ALA A 94 8.26 1.10 -5.21
N GLU A 95 7.02 1.00 -5.70
CA GLU A 95 6.41 2.03 -6.55
C GLU A 95 6.16 3.32 -5.76
N LEU A 96 5.64 3.21 -4.53
CA LEU A 96 5.43 4.37 -3.66
C LEU A 96 6.76 5.03 -3.29
N GLY A 97 7.79 4.24 -2.99
CA GLY A 97 9.14 4.74 -2.74
C GLY A 97 9.74 5.47 -3.95
N LEU A 98 9.55 4.93 -5.16
CA LEU A 98 9.97 5.58 -6.40
C LEU A 98 9.26 6.93 -6.58
N ALA A 99 7.95 7.00 -6.36
CA ALA A 99 7.20 8.25 -6.45
C ALA A 99 7.73 9.33 -5.50
N VAL A 100 8.04 8.97 -4.26
CA VAL A 100 8.68 9.86 -3.27
C VAL A 100 10.02 10.36 -3.78
N GLN A 101 10.87 9.47 -4.27
CA GLN A 101 12.19 9.83 -4.79
C GLN A 101 12.09 10.78 -5.99
N LEU A 102 11.25 10.46 -6.97
CA LEU A 102 11.04 11.28 -8.17
C LEU A 102 10.52 12.67 -7.80
N THR A 103 9.58 12.76 -6.86
CA THR A 103 9.04 14.05 -6.40
C THR A 103 10.13 14.87 -5.73
N LYS A 104 10.90 14.32 -4.79
CA LYS A 104 11.96 15.03 -4.05
C LYS A 104 13.16 15.45 -4.93
N THR A 105 13.29 14.90 -6.13
CA THR A 105 14.34 15.27 -7.08
C THR A 105 13.84 16.15 -8.24
N ASN A 106 12.54 16.41 -8.32
CA ASN A 106 11.97 17.24 -9.38
C ASN A 106 12.23 18.73 -9.13
N SER A 107 12.85 19.41 -10.09
CA SER A 107 13.27 20.81 -9.96
C SER A 107 12.10 21.80 -9.86
N GLU A 108 10.99 21.54 -10.54
CA GLU A 108 9.79 22.38 -10.49
C GLU A 108 9.13 22.28 -9.11
N TRP A 109 8.97 21.04 -8.60
CA TRP A 109 8.44 20.80 -7.26
C TRP A 109 9.32 21.46 -6.19
N LEU A 110 10.64 21.31 -6.26
CA LEU A 110 11.58 21.95 -5.32
C LEU A 110 11.48 23.48 -5.36
N THR A 111 11.28 24.05 -6.55
CA THR A 111 11.08 25.50 -6.70
C THR A 111 9.79 25.95 -5.99
N ALA A 112 8.72 25.20 -6.15
CA ALA A 112 7.43 25.48 -5.49
C ALA A 112 7.51 25.31 -3.95
N VAL A 113 8.29 24.33 -3.46
CA VAL A 113 8.58 24.15 -2.03
C VAL A 113 9.34 25.35 -1.47
N LYS A 114 10.39 25.81 -2.14
CA LYS A 114 11.17 27.00 -1.75
C LYS A 114 10.32 28.27 -1.74
N ALA A 115 9.41 28.43 -2.70
CA ALA A 115 8.49 29.56 -2.75
C ALA A 115 7.56 29.64 -1.52
N ARG A 116 7.35 28.50 -0.84
CA ARG A 116 6.60 28.38 0.43
C ARG A 116 7.47 28.63 1.68
N GLY A 117 8.75 29.00 1.49
CA GLY A 117 9.70 29.23 2.57
C GLY A 117 10.20 27.95 3.27
N ILE A 118 10.05 26.79 2.64
CA ILE A 118 10.49 25.51 3.18
C ILE A 118 11.91 25.24 2.69
N ALA A 119 12.82 24.90 3.60
CA ALA A 119 14.17 24.47 3.29
C ALA A 119 14.15 23.07 2.62
N CYS A 120 14.86 22.93 1.52
CA CYS A 120 14.93 21.67 0.76
C CYS A 120 16.23 21.56 -0.08
N GLU A 121 17.34 22.09 0.46
CA GLU A 121 18.63 22.11 -0.24
C GLU A 121 19.54 20.97 0.19
N THR A 122 19.38 20.49 1.42
CA THR A 122 20.14 19.36 1.95
C THR A 122 19.27 18.10 2.05
N LYS A 123 19.94 16.97 2.20
CA LYS A 123 19.25 15.69 2.39
C LYS A 123 18.41 15.71 3.68
N GLU A 124 18.98 16.26 4.74
CA GLU A 124 18.35 16.36 6.07
C GLU A 124 17.07 17.21 5.99
N GLU A 125 17.12 18.33 5.28
CA GLU A 125 15.94 19.18 5.06
C GLU A 125 14.85 18.44 4.25
N LEU A 126 15.25 17.70 3.21
CA LEU A 126 14.32 16.90 2.42
C LEU A 126 13.71 15.73 3.20
N GLU A 127 14.40 15.18 4.21
CA GLU A 127 13.87 14.14 5.09
C GLU A 127 12.76 14.66 6.01
N LEU A 128 12.75 15.97 6.30
CA LEU A 128 11.66 16.61 7.01
C LEU A 128 10.41 16.84 6.16
N ILE A 129 10.48 16.65 4.85
CA ILE A 129 9.30 16.70 3.99
C ILE A 129 8.80 15.27 3.79
N GLN A 130 7.73 14.95 4.47
CA GLN A 130 7.02 13.69 4.27
C GLN A 130 6.18 13.77 3.00
N ILE A 131 6.28 12.79 2.14
CA ILE A 131 5.47 12.68 0.93
C ILE A 131 4.65 11.40 1.01
N ASP A 132 3.35 11.55 0.86
CA ASP A 132 2.41 10.45 0.78
C ASP A 132 1.89 10.30 -0.66
N PRO A 133 2.33 9.26 -1.37
CA PRO A 133 1.78 8.92 -2.68
C PRO A 133 0.40 8.29 -2.53
N TRP A 134 -0.59 8.88 -3.18
CA TRP A 134 -1.96 8.38 -3.19
C TRP A 134 -2.33 7.91 -4.58
N PRO A 135 -3.03 6.78 -4.71
CA PRO A 135 -3.60 6.37 -6.00
C PRO A 135 -4.38 7.51 -6.63
N ALA A 136 -4.18 7.74 -7.91
CA ALA A 136 -4.87 8.81 -8.63
C ALA A 136 -6.38 8.53 -8.75
N GLY A 137 -6.80 7.28 -8.60
CA GLY A 137 -8.20 6.89 -8.74
C GLY A 137 -8.74 7.17 -10.15
N GLY A 138 -10.00 7.58 -10.24
CA GLY A 138 -10.62 8.00 -11.50
C GLY A 138 -10.31 9.44 -11.93
N TYR A 139 -9.44 10.12 -11.21
CA TYR A 139 -9.00 11.50 -11.54
C TYR A 139 -7.83 11.44 -12.51
N ALA A 140 -8.12 11.04 -13.75
CA ALA A 140 -7.13 11.14 -14.81
C ALA A 140 -6.80 12.62 -15.07
N ILE A 141 -5.52 12.92 -15.15
CA ILE A 141 -5.03 14.19 -15.70
C ILE A 141 -4.54 13.92 -17.12
N ASP A 142 -4.70 14.87 -18.02
CA ASP A 142 -4.30 14.72 -19.43
C ASP A 142 -2.81 14.38 -19.62
N ALA A 143 -1.98 14.67 -18.61
CA ALA A 143 -0.56 14.36 -18.64
C ALA A 143 -0.23 12.88 -18.40
N VAL A 144 -1.17 12.07 -17.92
CA VAL A 144 -1.00 10.62 -17.71
C VAL A 144 -1.70 9.88 -18.85
N ALA A 145 -0.97 9.06 -19.58
CA ALA A 145 -1.54 8.26 -20.65
C ALA A 145 -2.54 7.23 -20.11
N GLU A 146 -3.55 6.91 -20.91
CA GLU A 146 -4.53 5.87 -20.57
C GLU A 146 -3.84 4.53 -20.29
N GLY A 147 -4.26 3.86 -19.23
CA GLY A 147 -3.66 2.59 -18.80
C GLY A 147 -2.38 2.73 -17.97
N HIS A 148 -1.75 3.90 -17.92
CA HIS A 148 -0.58 4.10 -17.09
C HIS A 148 -0.93 4.12 -15.60
N ARG A 149 -0.01 3.63 -14.78
CA ARG A 149 -0.10 3.67 -13.32
C ARG A 149 0.37 5.03 -12.83
N ALA A 150 -0.48 5.73 -12.09
CA ALA A 150 -0.14 7.06 -11.60
C ALA A 150 -0.53 7.26 -10.14
N VAL A 151 0.26 8.07 -9.44
CA VAL A 151 0.00 8.50 -8.08
C VAL A 151 0.06 10.01 -7.96
N ARG A 152 -0.67 10.54 -6.98
CA ARG A 152 -0.63 11.93 -6.55
C ARG A 152 0.15 12.02 -5.26
N CYS A 153 1.27 12.73 -5.28
CA CYS A 153 2.14 12.90 -4.13
C CYS A 153 1.74 14.15 -3.36
N ILE A 154 1.17 13.95 -2.17
CA ILE A 154 0.79 15.00 -1.24
C ILE A 154 1.93 15.14 -0.24
N ALA A 155 2.29 16.36 0.15
CA ALA A 155 3.43 16.61 1.00
C ALA A 155 3.04 17.27 2.32
N PHE A 156 3.79 16.94 3.38
CA PHE A 156 3.63 17.45 4.73
C PHE A 156 4.99 17.84 5.30
N LEU A 157 5.02 18.85 6.15
CA LEU A 157 6.26 19.30 6.78
C LEU A 157 6.35 18.77 8.21
N LYS A 158 7.34 17.97 8.49
CA LYS A 158 7.68 17.50 9.83
C LYS A 158 8.43 18.58 10.61
N GLU A 159 8.30 18.58 11.91
CA GLU A 159 9.08 19.43 12.80
C GLU A 159 10.49 18.86 13.01
N ASP A 160 10.56 17.54 13.18
CA ASP A 160 11.80 16.77 13.27
C ASP A 160 11.59 15.34 12.73
N GLU A 161 12.61 14.50 12.81
CA GLU A 161 12.57 13.13 12.30
C GLU A 161 11.51 12.24 12.96
N THR A 162 11.14 12.52 14.20
CA THR A 162 10.16 11.73 14.97
C THR A 162 8.72 12.16 14.74
N ASP A 163 8.51 13.32 14.10
CA ASP A 163 7.17 13.86 13.77
C ASP A 163 6.57 13.10 12.57
N ASN A 164 5.26 12.98 12.54
CA ASN A 164 4.51 12.37 11.45
C ASN A 164 4.06 13.34 10.35
N GLY A 165 4.28 14.63 10.52
CA GLY A 165 3.97 15.68 9.55
C GLY A 165 2.49 15.97 9.28
N TYR A 166 1.55 15.11 9.64
CA TYR A 166 0.15 15.20 9.21
C TYR A 166 -0.62 16.45 9.67
N ALA A 167 -0.16 17.14 10.73
CA ALA A 167 -0.73 18.40 11.15
C ALA A 167 -0.32 19.59 10.25
N ARG A 168 0.73 19.42 9.44
CA ARG A 168 1.39 20.50 8.68
C ARG A 168 1.40 20.21 7.20
N LEU A 169 0.21 20.14 6.59
CA LEU A 169 0.05 19.94 5.16
C LEU A 169 0.68 21.08 4.35
N ILE A 170 1.49 20.74 3.35
CA ILE A 170 1.96 21.67 2.32
C ILE A 170 0.83 21.83 1.30
N HIS A 171 -0.11 22.70 1.62
CA HIS A 171 -1.35 22.86 0.88
C HIS A 171 -1.13 23.40 -0.53
N GLY A 172 -1.93 22.91 -1.47
CA GLY A 172 -1.97 23.41 -2.84
C GLY A 172 -0.76 23.02 -3.70
N LEU A 173 0.06 22.04 -3.27
CA LEU A 173 1.18 21.53 -4.04
C LEU A 173 1.09 20.01 -4.14
N ILE A 174 0.88 19.50 -5.34
CA ILE A 174 0.75 18.06 -5.63
C ILE A 174 1.64 17.73 -6.82
N ALA A 175 2.47 16.70 -6.68
CA ALA A 175 3.18 16.13 -7.82
C ALA A 175 2.41 14.92 -8.36
N HIS A 176 2.16 14.89 -9.66
CA HIS A 176 1.59 13.76 -10.35
C HIS A 176 2.72 12.94 -10.96
N VAL A 177 2.84 11.70 -10.51
CA VAL A 177 3.92 10.78 -10.92
C VAL A 177 3.32 9.66 -11.74
N ASP A 178 3.79 9.51 -12.96
CA ASP A 178 3.55 8.36 -13.82
C ASP A 178 4.58 7.29 -13.47
N LEU A 179 4.12 6.23 -12.82
CA LEU A 179 4.97 5.11 -12.38
C LEU A 179 5.36 4.19 -13.54
N THR A 180 4.57 4.16 -14.61
CA THR A 180 4.88 3.36 -15.81
C THR A 180 6.09 3.92 -16.54
N THR A 181 6.19 5.24 -16.62
CA THR A 181 7.34 5.93 -17.26
C THR A 181 8.40 6.38 -16.27
N ALA A 182 8.15 6.24 -14.96
CA ALA A 182 9.01 6.71 -13.88
C ALA A 182 9.31 8.21 -13.98
N GLN A 183 8.27 9.04 -14.18
CA GLN A 183 8.42 10.49 -14.36
C GLN A 183 7.40 11.27 -13.54
N VAL A 184 7.80 12.44 -13.04
CA VAL A 184 6.86 13.48 -12.61
C VAL A 184 6.33 14.14 -13.88
N VAL A 185 5.04 13.97 -14.15
CA VAL A 185 4.42 14.43 -15.40
C VAL A 185 3.69 15.76 -15.25
N HIS A 186 3.37 16.15 -14.03
CA HIS A 186 2.71 17.43 -13.75
C HIS A 186 2.93 17.85 -12.30
N ILE A 187 3.14 19.15 -12.09
CA ILE A 187 3.12 19.80 -10.79
C ILE A 187 1.88 20.69 -10.73
N GLU A 188 0.94 20.32 -9.87
CA GLU A 188 -0.21 21.16 -9.55
C GLU A 188 0.21 22.12 -8.43
N ASP A 189 0.32 23.41 -8.75
CA ASP A 189 0.64 24.47 -7.79
C ASP A 189 -0.50 25.51 -7.76
N ASN A 190 -1.30 25.45 -6.72
CA ASN A 190 -2.45 26.35 -6.51
C ASN A 190 -2.10 27.58 -5.66
N GLY A 191 -0.82 27.92 -5.59
CA GLY A 191 -0.30 29.04 -4.84
C GLY A 191 0.10 28.73 -3.40
N VAL A 192 0.64 29.74 -2.74
CA VAL A 192 1.21 29.61 -1.39
C VAL A 192 0.14 29.80 -0.33
N VAL A 193 -0.03 28.78 0.49
CA VAL A 193 -0.87 28.82 1.70
C VAL A 193 0.04 28.66 2.91
N PRO A 194 -0.12 29.47 3.98
CA PRO A 194 0.65 29.31 5.21
C PRO A 194 0.53 27.91 5.79
N ILE A 195 1.66 27.34 6.17
CA ILE A 195 1.69 26.04 6.85
C ILE A 195 1.27 26.24 8.32
N PRO A 196 0.43 25.35 8.88
CA PRO A 196 0.11 25.39 10.30
C PRO A 196 1.36 25.39 11.16
N PRO A 197 1.44 26.22 12.23
CA PRO A 197 2.64 26.33 13.04
C PRO A 197 2.90 25.10 13.92
N ASP A 198 1.83 24.42 14.36
CA ASP A 198 1.93 23.33 15.33
C ASP A 198 2.07 21.97 14.63
N SER A 199 3.03 21.16 15.07
CA SER A 199 3.27 19.81 14.53
C SER A 199 2.19 18.78 14.91
N GLY A 200 1.42 19.07 15.96
CA GLY A 200 0.33 18.19 16.41
C GLY A 200 0.75 16.97 17.23
N ARG A 201 2.00 16.57 17.24
CA ARG A 201 2.59 15.49 18.08
C ARG A 201 1.54 14.60 18.74
N PHE A 202 1.06 13.54 18.06
CA PHE A 202 -0.08 12.72 18.52
C PHE A 202 0.32 11.56 19.45
N ASP A 203 1.60 11.37 19.70
CA ASP A 203 2.10 10.34 20.60
C ASP A 203 1.88 10.70 22.08
N ALA A 204 1.85 9.68 22.94
CA ALA A 204 1.55 9.83 24.35
C ALA A 204 2.54 10.75 25.11
N ALA A 205 3.79 10.84 24.66
CA ALA A 205 4.82 11.67 25.32
C ALA A 205 4.57 13.17 25.14
N HIS A 206 3.88 13.56 24.07
CA HIS A 206 3.60 14.95 23.71
C HIS A 206 2.16 15.39 24.01
N GLN A 207 1.31 14.48 24.51
CA GLN A 207 -0.05 14.83 24.93
C GLN A 207 -0.02 15.55 26.27
N HIS A 208 -0.61 16.74 26.33
CA HIS A 208 -0.66 17.56 27.56
C HIS A 208 -1.51 16.94 28.65
N LYS A 209 -2.57 16.21 28.27
CA LYS A 209 -3.47 15.53 29.20
C LYS A 209 -4.17 14.36 28.54
N THR A 210 -4.05 13.20 29.14
CA THR A 210 -4.91 12.06 28.83
C THR A 210 -6.18 12.13 29.70
N ARG A 211 -7.26 11.51 29.24
CA ARG A 211 -8.48 11.40 30.05
C ARG A 211 -8.23 10.48 31.23
N ASP A 212 -8.45 11.01 32.43
CA ASP A 212 -8.31 10.28 33.70
C ASP A 212 -9.67 9.82 34.28
N ASP A 213 -10.76 10.21 33.60
CA ASP A 213 -12.13 9.87 33.98
C ASP A 213 -12.66 8.59 33.30
N LEU A 214 -11.85 7.96 32.45
CA LEU A 214 -12.21 6.70 31.80
C LEU A 214 -12.08 5.55 32.79
N LYS A 215 -13.16 4.78 32.91
CA LYS A 215 -13.10 3.50 33.62
C LYS A 215 -12.30 2.50 32.81
N GLU A 216 -11.61 1.62 33.51
CA GLU A 216 -10.95 0.48 32.89
C GLU A 216 -11.96 -0.34 32.07
N LEU A 217 -11.59 -0.68 30.84
CA LEU A 217 -12.41 -1.52 29.97
C LEU A 217 -12.18 -2.98 30.37
N ASP A 218 -13.17 -3.60 30.99
CA ASP A 218 -13.17 -5.03 31.30
C ASP A 218 -14.15 -5.75 30.35
N ILE A 219 -13.58 -6.55 29.44
CA ILE A 219 -14.36 -7.43 28.55
C ILE A 219 -13.97 -8.86 28.90
N THR A 220 -14.81 -9.53 29.66
CA THR A 220 -14.56 -10.89 30.11
C THR A 220 -15.54 -11.85 29.48
N GLN A 221 -15.03 -12.86 28.75
CA GLN A 221 -15.79 -14.04 28.34
C GLN A 221 -15.44 -15.20 29.31
N LYS A 222 -16.28 -15.44 30.31
CA LYS A 222 -15.99 -16.39 31.39
C LYS A 222 -15.84 -17.84 30.91
N ASP A 223 -16.59 -18.21 29.89
CA ASP A 223 -16.67 -19.57 29.36
C ASP A 223 -15.93 -19.74 28.02
N GLY A 224 -15.04 -18.83 27.67
CA GLY A 224 -14.36 -18.82 26.38
C GLY A 224 -15.22 -18.23 25.23
N PRO A 225 -14.93 -18.54 23.97
CA PRO A 225 -15.72 -18.08 22.84
C PRO A 225 -17.20 -18.42 22.99
N SER A 226 -18.08 -17.45 22.76
CA SER A 226 -19.51 -17.61 22.95
C SER A 226 -20.25 -18.34 21.82
N PHE A 227 -19.52 -18.72 20.79
CA PHE A 227 -20.06 -19.47 19.65
C PHE A 227 -18.99 -20.39 19.07
N GLU A 228 -19.46 -21.46 18.48
CA GLU A 228 -18.70 -22.43 17.70
C GLU A 228 -19.37 -22.57 16.34
N VAL A 229 -18.60 -22.55 15.26
CA VAL A 229 -19.12 -22.71 13.91
C VAL A 229 -18.45 -23.91 13.27
N ASP A 230 -19.23 -25.01 13.11
CA ASP A 230 -18.75 -26.24 12.45
C ASP A 230 -17.41 -26.78 13.00
N GLY A 231 -17.17 -26.62 14.32
CA GLY A 231 -15.94 -27.05 15.00
C GLY A 231 -14.76 -26.07 14.92
N TYR A 232 -15.02 -24.83 14.56
CA TYR A 232 -14.04 -23.75 14.47
C TYR A 232 -14.38 -22.59 15.39
#